data_4e4c148020927b33206181fbb6da1409
#
_entry.id   4e4c148020927b33206181fbb6da1409
#
_cell.length_a   1.000
_cell.length_b   1.000
_cell.length_c   1.000
_cell.angle_alpha   90.00
_cell.angle_beta   90.00
_cell.angle_gamma   90.00
#
_symmetry.space_group_name_H-M   'P 1'
#
loop_
_entity.id
_entity.type
_entity.pdbx_description
1 polymer ?
#
loop_
_entity_poly.entity_id
_entity_poly.type
_entity_poly.pdbx_seq_one_letter_code
_entity_poly.pdbx_strand_id
1 'polypeptide(L)'
;YWMPVDQYIGGIEHACLHLIYARFFTKVLSDLGLLPKDVREPFKRLLTQGMVIKDGAKMSKSLGNVVDPDEIIKKYGADTARLFILFAAPPEKDLDWSERGVEGANRFLGRVWRLVEGSLDQLKAASAERVPMKDIAVKEERDMKRVIHSTLDRVTKDIRDERQFNTAVA
;
A
#
# COMPACT_ATOMS: atom_id res chain seq x y z
N TYR A 1 15.59 -12.94 -16.73
CA TYR A 1 15.42 -12.74 -15.27
C TYR A 1 14.49 -11.58 -14.96
N TRP A 2 14.62 -10.43 -15.64
CA TRP A 2 13.83 -9.22 -15.38
C TRP A 2 12.51 -9.14 -16.14
N MET A 3 12.29 -9.99 -17.13
CA MET A 3 11.08 -9.98 -17.96
C MET A 3 10.45 -11.39 -18.00
N PRO A 4 9.11 -11.45 -18.07
CA PRO A 4 8.15 -10.36 -17.92
C PRO A 4 8.10 -9.83 -16.47
N VAL A 5 7.81 -8.54 -16.33
CA VAL A 5 7.69 -7.87 -15.02
C VAL A 5 6.48 -8.41 -14.24
N ASP A 6 6.64 -8.67 -12.96
CA ASP A 6 5.58 -9.31 -12.15
C ASP A 6 4.37 -8.42 -11.92
N GLN A 7 4.60 -7.12 -11.72
CA GLN A 7 3.53 -6.17 -11.44
C GLN A 7 3.81 -4.81 -12.08
N TYR A 8 2.89 -4.32 -12.90
CA TYR A 8 2.87 -2.96 -13.42
C TYR A 8 1.84 -2.13 -12.62
N ILE A 9 2.26 -0.97 -12.12
CA ILE A 9 1.42 -0.07 -11.35
C ILE A 9 1.52 1.32 -11.97
N GLY A 10 0.39 1.94 -12.27
CA GLY A 10 0.36 3.29 -12.84
C GLY A 10 -1.05 3.80 -13.04
N GLY A 11 -1.16 5.07 -13.44
CA GLY A 11 -2.44 5.68 -13.77
C GLY A 11 -3.11 5.00 -14.97
N ILE A 12 -4.43 5.07 -15.03
CA ILE A 12 -5.25 4.42 -16.07
C ILE A 12 -4.90 4.93 -17.48
N GLU A 13 -4.39 6.16 -17.61
CA GLU A 13 -3.96 6.75 -18.88
C GLU A 13 -2.85 5.96 -19.57
N HIS A 14 -2.03 5.23 -18.79
CA HIS A 14 -0.97 4.39 -19.34
C HIS A 14 -1.48 3.20 -20.13
N ALA A 15 -2.76 2.84 -20.01
CA ALA A 15 -3.39 1.85 -20.88
C ALA A 15 -3.33 2.25 -22.34
N CYS A 16 -3.46 3.56 -22.64
CA CYS A 16 -3.39 4.12 -24.00
C CYS A 16 -2.01 4.72 -24.35
N LEU A 17 -1.06 4.72 -23.42
CA LEU A 17 0.28 5.29 -23.61
C LEU A 17 1.34 4.20 -23.45
N HIS A 18 1.96 4.12 -22.29
CA HIS A 18 3.12 3.26 -22.05
C HIS A 18 2.83 1.76 -22.30
N LEU A 19 1.63 1.27 -21.96
CA LEU A 19 1.29 -0.14 -22.21
C LEU A 19 1.28 -0.49 -23.69
N ILE A 20 0.78 0.38 -24.56
CA ILE A 20 0.79 0.16 -26.01
C ILE A 20 2.22 0.03 -26.52
N TYR A 21 3.11 0.96 -26.14
CA TYR A 21 4.49 0.93 -26.56
C TYR A 21 5.23 -0.29 -26.02
N ALA A 22 5.12 -0.57 -24.74
CA ALA A 22 5.80 -1.69 -24.12
C ALA A 22 5.39 -3.03 -24.74
N ARG A 23 4.08 -3.23 -24.98
CA ARG A 23 3.56 -4.44 -25.63
C ARG A 23 3.99 -4.55 -27.07
N PHE A 24 3.96 -3.45 -27.82
CA PHE A 24 4.42 -3.42 -29.20
C PHE A 24 5.89 -3.83 -29.31
N PHE A 25 6.77 -3.17 -28.54
CA PHE A 25 8.20 -3.48 -28.54
C PHE A 25 8.48 -4.91 -28.10
N THR A 26 7.81 -5.42 -27.08
CA THR A 26 7.99 -6.81 -26.63
C THR A 26 7.67 -7.79 -27.77
N LYS A 27 6.57 -7.57 -28.49
CA LYS A 27 6.18 -8.42 -29.63
C LYS A 27 7.19 -8.35 -30.76
N VAL A 28 7.64 -7.15 -31.14
CA VAL A 28 8.66 -6.97 -32.17
C VAL A 28 9.97 -7.68 -31.82
N LEU A 29 10.45 -7.48 -30.58
CA LEU A 29 11.68 -8.13 -30.11
C LEU A 29 11.57 -9.67 -30.09
N SER A 30 10.40 -10.18 -29.71
CA SER A 30 10.11 -11.61 -29.76
C SER A 30 10.07 -12.14 -31.21
N ASP A 31 9.46 -11.39 -32.14
CA ASP A 31 9.38 -11.77 -33.57
C ASP A 31 10.77 -11.75 -34.24
N LEU A 32 11.64 -10.84 -33.79
CA LEU A 32 13.04 -10.76 -34.25
C LEU A 32 13.96 -11.80 -33.59
N GLY A 33 13.45 -12.62 -32.67
CA GLY A 33 14.26 -13.63 -31.96
C GLY A 33 15.22 -13.06 -30.91
N LEU A 34 15.05 -11.80 -30.54
CA LEU A 34 15.82 -11.15 -29.46
C LEU A 34 15.27 -11.43 -28.04
N LEU A 35 14.03 -11.91 -27.95
CA LEU A 35 13.42 -12.46 -26.76
C LEU A 35 12.93 -13.89 -27.01
N PRO A 36 12.78 -14.71 -25.97
CA PRO A 36 12.12 -16.01 -26.09
C PRO A 36 10.72 -15.86 -26.74
N LYS A 37 10.36 -16.77 -27.64
CA LYS A 37 9.12 -16.70 -28.43
C LYS A 37 7.84 -16.73 -27.61
N ASP A 38 7.90 -17.24 -26.39
CA ASP A 38 6.82 -17.29 -25.40
C ASP A 38 6.66 -15.98 -24.63
N VAL A 39 7.65 -15.07 -24.66
CA VAL A 39 7.57 -13.75 -24.03
C VAL A 39 6.91 -12.78 -25.00
N ARG A 40 5.57 -12.71 -24.95
CA ARG A 40 4.75 -11.83 -25.81
C ARG A 40 4.18 -10.62 -25.07
N GLU A 41 4.13 -10.67 -23.73
CA GLU A 41 3.62 -9.61 -22.88
C GLU A 41 4.69 -9.17 -21.87
N PRO A 42 4.93 -7.83 -21.73
CA PRO A 42 5.99 -7.32 -20.85
C PRO A 42 5.63 -7.41 -19.35
N PHE A 43 4.35 -7.47 -19.02
CA PHE A 43 3.85 -7.45 -17.64
C PHE A 43 2.91 -8.62 -17.38
N LYS A 44 3.06 -9.29 -16.23
CA LYS A 44 2.17 -10.38 -15.80
C LYS A 44 0.85 -9.87 -15.23
N ARG A 45 0.89 -8.74 -14.51
CA ARG A 45 -0.27 -8.14 -13.84
C ARG A 45 -0.25 -6.63 -13.99
N LEU A 46 -1.44 -6.06 -14.06
CA LEU A 46 -1.68 -4.63 -14.11
C LEU A 46 -2.51 -4.20 -12.91
N LEU A 47 -2.08 -3.14 -12.23
CA LEU A 47 -2.89 -2.41 -11.26
C LEU A 47 -2.99 -0.96 -11.74
N THR A 48 -4.17 -0.58 -12.18
CA THR A 48 -4.46 0.82 -12.55
C THR A 48 -4.81 1.62 -11.31
N GLN A 49 -4.18 2.78 -11.17
CA GLN A 49 -4.45 3.70 -10.07
C GLN A 49 -5.42 4.78 -10.50
N GLY A 50 -6.32 5.17 -9.58
CA GLY A 50 -7.12 6.39 -9.71
C GLY A 50 -6.28 7.65 -9.67
N MET A 51 -6.90 8.78 -9.93
CA MET A 51 -6.25 10.09 -9.92
C MET A 51 -6.16 10.65 -8.49
N VAL A 52 -5.11 11.41 -8.24
CA VAL A 52 -5.06 12.25 -7.04
C VAL A 52 -5.70 13.60 -7.37
N ILE A 53 -6.76 13.91 -6.65
CA ILE A 53 -7.51 15.15 -6.80
C ILE A 53 -7.29 16.04 -5.57
N LYS A 54 -7.35 17.35 -5.76
CA LYS A 54 -7.30 18.34 -4.70
C LYS A 54 -8.26 19.47 -5.07
N ASP A 55 -9.08 19.87 -4.11
CA ASP A 55 -10.08 20.92 -4.29
C ASP A 55 -11.04 20.64 -5.48
N GLY A 56 -11.43 19.37 -5.62
CA GLY A 56 -12.36 18.91 -6.66
C GLY A 56 -11.76 18.81 -8.08
N ALA A 57 -10.46 19.00 -8.25
CA ALA A 57 -9.79 18.94 -9.55
C ALA A 57 -8.56 18.02 -9.53
N LYS A 58 -8.24 17.42 -10.68
CA LYS A 58 -6.99 16.69 -10.87
C LYS A 58 -5.81 17.61 -10.56
N MET A 59 -4.85 17.15 -9.77
CA MET A 59 -3.62 17.88 -9.52
C MET A 59 -2.87 18.15 -10.81
N SER A 60 -2.56 19.43 -11.07
CA SER A 60 -1.73 19.83 -12.21
C SER A 60 -0.91 21.08 -11.89
N LYS A 61 0.27 21.17 -12.50
CA LYS A 61 1.14 22.35 -12.33
C LYS A 61 0.49 23.63 -12.84
N SER A 62 -0.34 23.53 -13.89
CA SER A 62 -1.05 24.68 -14.46
C SER A 62 -2.15 25.24 -13.55
N LEU A 63 -2.75 24.40 -12.70
CA LEU A 63 -3.75 24.80 -11.72
C LEU A 63 -3.13 25.24 -10.39
N GLY A 64 -1.84 25.00 -10.17
CA GLY A 64 -1.17 25.34 -8.93
C GLY A 64 -1.63 24.53 -7.70
N ASN A 65 -2.38 23.45 -7.90
CA ASN A 65 -2.94 22.61 -6.84
C ASN A 65 -2.11 21.36 -6.55
N VAL A 66 -0.87 21.30 -7.03
CA VAL A 66 0.05 20.17 -6.79
C VAL A 66 0.55 20.22 -5.35
N VAL A 67 0.54 19.05 -4.70
CA VAL A 67 1.20 18.85 -3.40
C VAL A 67 2.57 18.27 -3.65
N ASP A 68 3.60 18.93 -3.13
CA ASP A 68 4.97 18.43 -3.21
C ASP A 68 5.20 17.34 -2.15
N PRO A 69 5.51 16.10 -2.57
CA PRO A 69 5.83 15.03 -1.63
C PRO A 69 6.97 15.37 -0.67
N ASP A 70 7.97 16.16 -1.13
CA ASP A 70 9.12 16.52 -0.31
C ASP A 70 8.73 17.40 0.88
N GLU A 71 7.75 18.30 0.71
CA GLU A 71 7.23 19.10 1.82
C GLU A 71 6.52 18.25 2.86
N ILE A 72 5.72 17.29 2.41
CA ILE A 72 5.04 16.34 3.31
C ILE A 72 6.04 15.47 4.05
N ILE A 73 7.04 14.95 3.34
CA ILE A 73 8.09 14.11 3.93
C ILE A 73 8.90 14.89 4.97
N LYS A 74 9.26 16.13 4.69
CA LYS A 74 9.98 17.00 5.64
C LYS A 74 9.16 17.30 6.90
N LYS A 75 7.85 17.51 6.75
CA LYS A 75 6.97 17.90 7.85
C LYS A 75 6.52 16.70 8.70
N TYR A 76 6.16 15.58 8.06
CA TYR A 76 5.50 14.45 8.72
C TYR A 76 6.24 13.12 8.62
N GLY A 77 7.29 13.05 7.82
CA GLY A 77 8.03 11.82 7.54
C GLY A 77 7.44 10.99 6.38
N ALA A 78 8.30 10.18 5.76
CA ALA A 78 7.95 9.36 4.60
C ALA A 78 6.87 8.31 4.92
N ASP A 79 6.91 7.71 6.10
CA ASP A 79 5.95 6.66 6.49
C ASP A 79 4.55 7.23 6.68
N THR A 80 4.41 8.47 7.15
CA THR A 80 3.12 9.17 7.21
C THR A 80 2.52 9.37 5.83
N ALA A 81 3.33 9.81 4.85
CA ALA A 81 2.87 10.00 3.47
C ALA A 81 2.43 8.68 2.85
N ARG A 82 3.22 7.62 3.01
CA ARG A 82 2.89 6.26 2.53
C ARG A 82 1.61 5.73 3.15
N LEU A 83 1.48 5.82 4.49
CA LEU A 83 0.30 5.34 5.20
C LEU A 83 -0.95 6.09 4.75
N PHE A 84 -0.88 7.41 4.62
CA PHE A 84 -2.01 8.22 4.14
C PHE A 84 -2.47 7.80 2.75
N ILE A 85 -1.55 7.66 1.78
CA ILE A 85 -1.89 7.26 0.41
C ILE A 85 -2.57 5.89 0.38
N LEU A 86 -2.07 4.93 1.16
CA LEU A 86 -2.66 3.59 1.24
C LEU A 86 -4.03 3.58 1.93
N PHE A 87 -4.24 4.49 2.88
CA PHE A 87 -5.47 4.56 3.66
C PHE A 87 -6.59 5.34 2.97
N ALA A 88 -6.25 6.40 2.22
CA ALA A 88 -7.21 7.41 1.78
C ALA A 88 -8.26 6.88 0.79
N ALA A 89 -7.89 5.92 -0.08
CA ALA A 89 -8.81 5.31 -1.04
C ALA A 89 -8.33 3.92 -1.49
N PRO A 90 -9.23 3.06 -2.00
CA PRO A 90 -8.83 1.89 -2.78
C PRO A 90 -7.94 2.30 -3.96
N PRO A 91 -6.95 1.50 -4.36
CA PRO A 91 -5.99 1.88 -5.41
C PRO A 91 -6.62 2.33 -6.73
N GLU A 92 -7.74 1.73 -7.12
CA GLU A 92 -8.43 2.00 -8.39
C GLU A 92 -9.35 3.23 -8.35
N LYS A 93 -9.57 3.79 -7.16
CA LYS A 93 -10.43 4.96 -6.97
C LYS A 93 -9.61 6.23 -6.91
N ASP A 94 -10.27 7.34 -7.27
CA ASP A 94 -9.66 8.65 -7.09
C ASP A 94 -9.43 8.93 -5.61
N LEU A 95 -8.26 9.49 -5.30
CA LEU A 95 -7.85 9.88 -3.97
C LEU A 95 -8.02 11.39 -3.82
N ASP A 96 -8.89 11.81 -2.93
CA ASP A 96 -9.03 13.23 -2.57
C ASP A 96 -7.98 13.60 -1.50
N TRP A 97 -7.13 14.55 -1.84
CA TRP A 97 -6.05 14.98 -0.95
C TRP A 97 -6.59 15.70 0.28
N SER A 98 -6.20 15.25 1.45
CA SER A 98 -6.63 15.82 2.72
C SER A 98 -5.45 16.00 3.68
N GLU A 99 -5.12 17.23 4.01
CA GLU A 99 -4.09 17.52 5.03
C GLU A 99 -4.48 16.97 6.41
N ARG A 100 -5.77 17.03 6.75
CA ARG A 100 -6.28 16.43 8.00
C ARG A 100 -6.10 14.91 8.02
N GLY A 101 -6.20 14.26 6.85
CA GLY A 101 -5.94 12.83 6.69
C GLY A 101 -4.47 12.50 6.92
N VAL A 102 -3.55 13.31 6.37
CA VAL A 102 -2.10 13.18 6.61
C VAL A 102 -1.77 13.32 8.10
N GLU A 103 -2.32 14.34 8.76
CA GLU A 103 -2.15 14.52 10.21
C GLU A 103 -2.72 13.35 11.02
N GLY A 104 -3.85 12.79 10.58
CA GLY A 104 -4.44 11.59 11.17
C GLY A 104 -3.50 10.40 11.12
N ALA A 105 -2.90 10.14 9.95
CA ALA A 105 -1.91 9.09 9.75
C ALA A 105 -0.67 9.31 10.63
N ASN A 106 -0.17 10.55 10.73
CA ASN A 106 0.96 10.88 11.58
C ASN A 106 0.65 10.62 13.07
N ARG A 107 -0.51 11.04 13.55
CA ARG A 107 -0.94 10.77 14.94
C ARG A 107 -1.07 9.26 15.22
N PHE A 108 -1.55 8.49 14.25
CA PHE A 108 -1.63 7.03 14.39
C PHE A 108 -0.25 6.41 14.56
N LEU A 109 0.69 6.71 13.66
CA LEU A 109 2.08 6.22 13.76
C LEU A 109 2.74 6.62 15.09
N GLY A 110 2.53 7.87 15.53
CA GLY A 110 3.03 8.33 16.83
C GLY A 110 2.43 7.58 18.03
N ARG A 111 1.14 7.14 17.95
CA ARG A 111 0.56 6.28 18.99
C ARG A 111 1.20 4.90 19.01
N VAL A 112 1.38 4.28 17.82
CA VAL A 112 2.03 2.98 17.71
C VAL A 112 3.46 3.04 18.26
N TRP A 113 4.22 4.06 17.87
CA TRP A 113 5.58 4.27 18.38
C TRP A 113 5.62 4.36 19.90
N ARG A 114 4.83 5.25 20.50
CA ARG A 114 4.78 5.42 21.97
C ARG A 114 4.33 4.15 22.71
N LEU A 115 3.40 3.39 22.15
CA LEU A 115 2.98 2.11 22.72
C LEU A 115 4.15 1.13 22.80
N VAL A 116 4.88 0.95 21.70
CA VAL A 116 6.01 0.03 21.64
C VAL A 116 7.15 0.50 22.52
N GLU A 117 7.51 1.79 22.44
CA GLU A 117 8.60 2.39 23.23
C GLU A 117 8.30 2.31 24.74
N GLY A 118 7.06 2.64 25.14
CA GLY A 118 6.64 2.56 26.55
C GLY A 118 6.51 1.12 27.07
N SER A 119 6.50 0.12 26.20
CA SER A 119 6.39 -1.29 26.58
C SER A 119 7.70 -2.08 26.34
N LEU A 120 8.81 -1.41 25.98
CA LEU A 120 10.05 -2.08 25.56
C LEU A 120 10.59 -3.07 26.61
N ASP A 121 10.59 -2.70 27.88
CA ASP A 121 11.13 -3.57 28.93
C ASP A 121 10.25 -4.79 29.15
N GLN A 122 8.92 -4.62 29.07
CA GLN A 122 7.96 -5.72 29.13
C GLN A 122 8.11 -6.64 27.92
N LEU A 123 8.27 -6.08 26.72
CA LEU A 123 8.48 -6.84 25.47
C LEU A 123 9.80 -7.63 25.50
N LYS A 124 10.87 -7.03 26.05
CA LYS A 124 12.16 -7.73 26.21
C LYS A 124 12.11 -8.86 27.25
N ALA A 125 11.31 -8.68 28.30
CA ALA A 125 11.14 -9.67 29.35
C ALA A 125 10.12 -10.76 28.97
N ALA A 126 9.25 -10.51 27.97
CA ALA A 126 8.24 -11.45 27.55
C ALA A 126 8.87 -12.70 26.92
N SER A 127 8.41 -13.89 27.36
CA SER A 127 8.80 -15.14 26.74
C SER A 127 8.28 -15.23 25.31
N ALA A 128 9.09 -15.76 24.40
CA ALA A 128 8.67 -16.10 23.04
C ALA A 128 7.74 -17.34 22.99
N GLU A 129 7.44 -17.92 24.14
CA GLU A 129 6.60 -19.10 24.23
C GLU A 129 5.16 -18.81 23.82
N ARG A 130 4.66 -19.62 22.90
CA ARG A 130 3.28 -19.51 22.41
C ARG A 130 2.35 -20.26 23.35
N VAL A 131 1.57 -19.53 24.14
CA VAL A 131 0.51 -20.12 24.96
C VAL A 131 -0.70 -20.44 24.08
N PRO A 132 -1.12 -21.71 23.97
CA PRO A 132 -2.33 -22.10 23.24
C PRO A 132 -3.57 -21.39 23.77
N MET A 133 -4.54 -21.10 22.90
CA MET A 133 -5.76 -20.35 23.26
C MET A 133 -6.54 -21.02 24.42
N LYS A 134 -6.58 -22.36 24.44
CA LYS A 134 -7.25 -23.16 25.48
C LYS A 134 -6.64 -23.00 26.86
N ASP A 135 -5.35 -22.67 26.92
CA ASP A 135 -4.58 -22.59 28.17
C ASP A 135 -4.57 -21.17 28.77
N ILE A 136 -5.20 -20.20 28.09
CA ILE A 136 -5.34 -18.83 28.59
C ILE A 136 -6.53 -18.80 29.55
N ALA A 137 -6.27 -18.62 30.83
CA ALA A 137 -7.30 -18.63 31.87
C ALA A 137 -8.16 -17.33 31.84
N VAL A 138 -7.55 -16.17 31.60
CA VAL A 138 -8.20 -14.86 31.65
C VAL A 138 -9.02 -14.62 30.39
N LYS A 139 -10.30 -14.29 30.57
CA LYS A 139 -11.23 -14.07 29.45
C LYS A 139 -10.78 -12.91 28.54
N GLU A 140 -10.39 -11.80 29.12
CA GLU A 140 -9.95 -10.60 28.45
C GLU A 140 -8.73 -10.85 27.54
N GLU A 141 -7.80 -11.67 28.01
CA GLU A 141 -6.62 -12.09 27.24
C GLU A 141 -7.01 -12.98 26.06
N ARG A 142 -7.96 -13.92 26.26
CA ARG A 142 -8.48 -14.75 25.16
C ARG A 142 -9.19 -13.90 24.10
N ASP A 143 -10.00 -12.93 24.54
CA ASP A 143 -10.72 -12.05 23.64
C ASP A 143 -9.76 -11.13 22.86
N MET A 144 -8.76 -10.59 23.52
CA MET A 144 -7.69 -9.81 22.86
C MET A 144 -6.95 -10.66 21.83
N LYS A 145 -6.54 -11.88 22.19
CA LYS A 145 -5.85 -12.79 21.27
C LYS A 145 -6.72 -13.14 20.06
N ARG A 146 -8.03 -13.34 20.27
CA ARG A 146 -8.98 -13.58 19.16
C ARG A 146 -9.06 -12.38 18.22
N VAL A 147 -9.16 -11.16 18.76
CA VAL A 147 -9.18 -9.93 17.96
C VAL A 147 -7.88 -9.79 17.15
N ILE A 148 -6.73 -10.00 17.77
CA ILE A 148 -5.42 -9.92 17.07
C ILE A 148 -5.37 -10.92 15.91
N HIS A 149 -5.73 -12.19 16.14
CA HIS A 149 -5.69 -13.20 15.08
C HIS A 149 -6.70 -12.93 13.97
N SER A 150 -7.92 -12.50 14.29
CA SER A 150 -8.92 -12.17 13.27
C SER A 150 -8.53 -10.94 12.46
N THR A 151 -7.92 -9.94 13.10
CA THR A 151 -7.40 -8.76 12.41
C THR A 151 -6.23 -9.13 11.49
N LEU A 152 -5.30 -9.96 11.98
CA LEU A 152 -4.16 -10.41 11.17
C LEU A 152 -4.63 -11.19 9.93
N ASP A 153 -5.60 -12.10 10.06
CA ASP A 153 -6.16 -12.85 8.93
C ASP A 153 -6.80 -11.91 7.90
N ARG A 154 -7.63 -10.97 8.37
CA ARG A 154 -8.29 -9.99 7.50
C ARG A 154 -7.28 -9.11 6.77
N VAL A 155 -6.35 -8.48 7.50
CA VAL A 155 -5.31 -7.62 6.92
C VAL A 155 -4.46 -8.40 5.91
N THR A 156 -4.16 -9.67 6.20
CA THR A 156 -3.39 -10.51 5.28
C THR A 156 -4.14 -10.74 3.97
N LYS A 157 -5.45 -10.99 4.01
CA LYS A 157 -6.30 -11.14 2.81
C LYS A 157 -6.39 -9.84 2.03
N ASP A 158 -6.69 -8.74 2.73
CA ASP A 158 -6.82 -7.41 2.12
C ASP A 158 -5.57 -7.01 1.35
N ILE A 159 -4.38 -7.26 1.91
CA ILE A 159 -3.10 -6.91 1.27
C ILE A 159 -2.75 -7.89 0.15
N ARG A 160 -2.80 -9.19 0.43
CA ARG A 160 -2.26 -10.21 -0.47
C ARG A 160 -3.19 -10.51 -1.64
N ASP A 161 -4.47 -10.66 -1.36
CA ASP A 161 -5.43 -11.22 -2.31
C ASP A 161 -6.30 -10.13 -2.94
N GLU A 162 -6.81 -9.19 -2.15
CA GLU A 162 -7.79 -8.20 -2.56
C GLU A 162 -7.20 -6.82 -2.89
N ARG A 163 -5.98 -6.54 -2.39
CA ARG A 163 -5.30 -5.23 -2.53
C ARG A 163 -6.12 -4.06 -2.01
N GLN A 164 -6.96 -4.31 -1.00
CA GLN A 164 -7.77 -3.31 -0.33
C GLN A 164 -6.95 -2.67 0.81
N PHE A 165 -5.94 -1.89 0.45
CA PHE A 165 -4.99 -1.31 1.42
C PHE A 165 -5.67 -0.38 2.41
N ASN A 166 -6.67 0.38 1.96
CA ASN A 166 -7.45 1.26 2.83
C ASN A 166 -8.20 0.49 3.91
N THR A 167 -8.77 -0.66 3.59
CA THR A 167 -9.44 -1.55 4.57
C THR A 167 -8.43 -2.19 5.51
N ALA A 168 -7.26 -2.59 4.99
CA ALA A 168 -6.20 -3.15 5.82
C ALA A 168 -5.66 -2.18 6.87
N VAL A 169 -5.66 -0.87 6.58
CA VAL A 169 -5.21 0.18 7.51
C VAL A 169 -6.32 0.58 8.49
N ALA A 170 -7.59 0.48 8.12
CA ALA A 170 -8.76 0.84 8.95
C ALA A 170 -8.98 -0.15 10.09
#